data_47eef171f35fd2dda8d1d399e5eb9e15
#
_entry.id   47eef171f35fd2dda8d1d399e5eb9e15
#
_cell.length_a   1.000
_cell.length_b   1.000
_cell.length_c   1.000
_cell.angle_alpha   90.00
_cell.angle_beta   90.00
_cell.angle_gamma   90.00
#
_symmetry.space_group_name_H-M   'P 1'
#
loop_
_entity.id
_entity.type
_entity.pdbx_description
1 polymer ?
#
loop_
_entity_poly.entity_id
_entity_poly.type
_entity_poly.pdbx_seq_one_letter_code
_entity_poly.pdbx_strand_id
1 'polypeptide(L)'
;MSDNTIRSYRTDLTTFGTFLQSRGKAFPTCARPDIIDFLDSLKDKAYSTSTICRFISSVKGLCRYLLIEKLIPEDPTENLQSPKKWERLPKALSVGQMKEVLSSSSNPQGLGKRSIHGALLFRNSAMLELLYSSGLRVSELVKLRLADISFEGGFVRIVGKGSKERVVPVSRRTLERVKNYLCDFRPWLLRKRASEYLFVTGRGAPMTRQRFWQTIKAYGKLLGIELSPHTVRHSFATHLLEGGADLRSLQKMLGHSDISTTQIYTKVTMDRIKKVYLDHHPRA
;
A
#
# COMPACT_ATOMS: atom_id res chain seq x y z
N MET A 1 0.86 -15.95 -8.67
CA MET A 1 1.35 -15.24 -7.46
C MET A 1 2.03 -13.93 -7.84
N SER A 2 2.17 -12.96 -6.91
CA SER A 2 2.98 -11.75 -7.20
C SER A 2 4.45 -12.02 -6.91
N ASP A 3 5.39 -11.31 -7.61
CA ASP A 3 6.84 -11.46 -7.39
C ASP A 3 7.23 -11.22 -5.92
N ASN A 4 6.58 -10.28 -5.26
CA ASN A 4 6.82 -10.01 -3.83
C ASN A 4 6.39 -11.20 -2.95
N THR A 5 5.31 -11.89 -3.26
CA THR A 5 4.86 -13.08 -2.55
C THR A 5 5.86 -14.22 -2.75
N ILE A 6 6.32 -14.42 -3.99
CA ILE A 6 7.32 -15.43 -4.32
C ILE A 6 8.63 -15.16 -3.56
N ARG A 7 9.11 -13.91 -3.55
CA ARG A 7 10.32 -13.54 -2.81
C ARG A 7 10.17 -13.77 -1.30
N SER A 8 9.02 -13.39 -0.74
CA SER A 8 8.77 -13.59 0.68
C SER A 8 8.74 -15.06 1.06
N TYR A 9 8.02 -15.88 0.28
CA TYR A 9 7.95 -17.32 0.50
C TYR A 9 9.30 -17.99 0.31
N ARG A 10 10.08 -17.58 -0.70
CA ARG A 10 11.45 -18.07 -0.88
C ARG A 10 12.30 -17.80 0.36
N THR A 11 12.29 -16.59 0.89
CA THR A 11 13.03 -16.24 2.11
C THR A 11 12.57 -17.08 3.30
N ASP A 12 11.27 -17.25 3.47
CA ASP A 12 10.71 -18.04 4.57
C ASP A 12 11.13 -19.51 4.48
N LEU A 13 11.00 -20.11 3.30
CA LEU A 13 11.35 -21.50 3.06
C LEU A 13 12.87 -21.73 3.12
N THR A 14 13.69 -20.78 2.69
CA THR A 14 15.14 -20.84 2.89
C THR A 14 15.48 -20.86 4.39
N THR A 15 14.86 -20.00 5.18
CA THR A 15 15.07 -19.97 6.64
C THR A 15 14.65 -21.29 7.30
N PHE A 16 13.51 -21.84 6.91
CA PHE A 16 13.03 -23.14 7.39
C PHE A 16 13.95 -24.29 6.95
N GLY A 17 14.40 -24.30 5.69
CA GLY A 17 15.35 -25.30 5.19
C GLY A 17 16.69 -25.30 5.94
N THR A 18 17.24 -24.11 6.24
CA THR A 18 18.45 -23.97 7.05
C THR A 18 18.25 -24.52 8.47
N PHE A 19 17.09 -24.29 9.06
CA PHE A 19 16.73 -24.85 10.37
C PHE A 19 16.69 -26.39 10.33
N LEU A 20 16.05 -26.99 9.31
CA LEU A 20 16.00 -28.45 9.17
C LEU A 20 17.38 -29.05 8.93
N GLN A 21 18.21 -28.42 8.09
CA GLN A 21 19.57 -28.86 7.81
C GLN A 21 20.42 -28.89 9.10
N SER A 22 20.29 -27.91 9.98
CA SER A 22 21.01 -27.89 11.28
C SER A 22 20.64 -29.06 12.18
N ARG A 23 19.53 -29.76 11.87
CA ARG A 23 19.04 -30.98 12.56
C ARG A 23 19.24 -32.26 11.75
N GLY A 24 19.98 -32.19 10.65
CA GLY A 24 20.21 -33.32 9.76
C GLY A 24 18.98 -33.76 8.98
N LYS A 25 17.97 -32.91 8.80
CA LYS A 25 16.70 -33.17 8.12
C LYS A 25 16.55 -32.39 6.83
N ALA A 26 15.68 -32.90 5.95
CA ALA A 26 15.29 -32.25 4.70
C ALA A 26 13.75 -32.05 4.70
N PHE A 27 13.23 -31.28 3.74
CA PHE A 27 11.79 -31.04 3.65
C PHE A 27 10.93 -32.33 3.60
N PRO A 28 11.30 -33.38 2.81
CA PRO A 28 10.48 -34.61 2.78
C PRO A 28 10.53 -35.43 4.07
N THR A 29 11.53 -35.24 4.92
CA THR A 29 11.67 -35.97 6.19
C THR A 29 11.22 -35.14 7.40
N CYS A 30 10.64 -33.97 7.14
CA CYS A 30 10.14 -33.07 8.16
C CYS A 30 8.85 -33.60 8.76
N ALA A 31 8.81 -33.75 10.09
CA ALA A 31 7.63 -34.13 10.86
C ALA A 31 7.04 -32.92 11.62
N ARG A 32 5.83 -33.09 12.11
CA ARG A 32 5.12 -32.02 12.87
C ARG A 32 5.94 -31.46 14.04
N PRO A 33 6.66 -32.24 14.88
CA PRO A 33 7.50 -31.67 15.93
C PRO A 33 8.55 -30.70 15.41
N ASP A 34 9.17 -30.97 14.26
CA ASP A 34 10.20 -30.10 13.65
C ASP A 34 9.62 -28.73 13.29
N ILE A 35 8.36 -28.71 12.82
CA ILE A 35 7.67 -27.47 12.49
C ILE A 35 7.37 -26.66 13.76
N ILE A 36 6.92 -27.33 14.82
CA ILE A 36 6.64 -26.70 16.12
C ILE A 36 7.93 -26.07 16.67
N ASP A 37 9.03 -26.84 16.72
CA ASP A 37 10.33 -26.38 17.20
C ASP A 37 10.84 -25.20 16.36
N PHE A 38 10.64 -25.24 15.04
CA PHE A 38 10.96 -24.10 14.18
C PHE A 38 10.18 -22.85 14.56
N LEU A 39 8.86 -22.98 14.75
CA LEU A 39 8.00 -21.85 15.13
C LEU A 39 8.36 -21.29 16.51
N ASP A 40 8.74 -22.13 17.46
CA ASP A 40 9.21 -21.70 18.77
C ASP A 40 10.55 -20.96 18.64
N SER A 41 11.48 -21.47 17.84
CA SER A 41 12.73 -20.75 17.53
C SER A 41 12.52 -19.36 16.92
N LEU A 42 11.42 -19.14 16.19
CA LEU A 42 11.06 -17.80 15.67
C LEU A 42 10.55 -16.88 16.78
N LYS A 43 9.85 -17.43 17.79
CA LYS A 43 9.41 -16.67 18.98
C LYS A 43 10.60 -16.23 19.81
N ASP A 44 11.57 -17.14 20.05
CA ASP A 44 12.80 -16.84 20.77
C ASP A 44 13.62 -15.74 20.11
N LYS A 45 13.61 -15.72 18.78
CA LYS A 45 14.22 -14.64 17.96
C LYS A 45 13.38 -13.36 17.88
N ALA A 46 12.31 -13.25 18.69
CA ALA A 46 11.41 -12.10 18.76
C ALA A 46 10.77 -11.69 17.42
N TYR A 47 10.50 -12.64 16.53
CA TYR A 47 9.73 -12.35 15.31
C TYR A 47 8.30 -11.94 15.64
N SER A 48 7.77 -10.96 14.90
CA SER A 48 6.38 -10.51 15.09
C SER A 48 5.37 -11.62 14.77
N THR A 49 4.22 -11.65 15.46
CA THR A 49 3.12 -12.58 15.21
C THR A 49 2.72 -12.62 13.73
N SER A 50 2.72 -11.45 13.06
CA SER A 50 2.42 -11.35 11.62
C SER A 50 3.44 -12.10 10.76
N THR A 51 4.72 -12.03 11.14
CA THR A 51 5.80 -12.73 10.46
C THR A 51 5.69 -14.23 10.68
N ILE A 52 5.41 -14.68 11.91
CA ILE A 52 5.17 -16.09 12.24
C ILE A 52 3.99 -16.65 11.43
N CYS A 53 2.86 -15.95 11.36
CA CYS A 53 1.72 -16.35 10.53
C CYS A 53 2.10 -16.50 9.05
N ARG A 54 2.99 -15.66 8.54
CA ARG A 54 3.48 -15.76 7.15
C ARG A 54 4.36 -16.99 6.97
N PHE A 55 5.25 -17.30 7.92
CA PHE A 55 6.04 -18.53 7.91
C PHE A 55 5.14 -19.77 7.91
N ILE A 56 4.11 -19.81 8.75
CA ILE A 56 3.14 -20.91 8.78
C ILE A 56 2.47 -21.07 7.41
N SER A 57 2.06 -19.97 6.78
CA SER A 57 1.44 -20.02 5.44
C SER A 57 2.40 -20.54 4.37
N SER A 58 3.69 -20.16 4.44
CA SER A 58 4.72 -20.62 3.51
C SER A 58 5.01 -22.11 3.69
N VAL A 59 5.13 -22.58 4.96
CA VAL A 59 5.38 -24.01 5.28
C VAL A 59 4.18 -24.87 4.90
N LYS A 60 2.94 -24.46 5.20
CA LYS A 60 1.72 -25.15 4.76
C LYS A 60 1.66 -25.26 3.24
N GLY A 61 1.99 -24.20 2.51
CA GLY A 61 2.05 -24.21 1.06
C GLY A 61 3.07 -25.21 0.51
N LEU A 62 4.24 -25.32 1.15
CA LEU A 62 5.26 -26.31 0.80
C LEU A 62 4.81 -27.73 1.10
N CYS A 63 4.31 -28.01 2.31
CA CYS A 63 3.84 -29.36 2.68
C CYS A 63 2.71 -29.83 1.76
N ARG A 64 1.76 -28.97 1.46
CA ARG A 64 0.70 -29.28 0.49
C ARG A 64 1.25 -29.60 -0.92
N TYR A 65 2.27 -28.87 -1.37
CA TYR A 65 2.94 -29.17 -2.64
C TYR A 65 3.63 -30.55 -2.58
N LEU A 66 4.39 -30.84 -1.53
CA LEU A 66 5.08 -32.13 -1.35
C LEU A 66 4.08 -33.30 -1.28
N LEU A 67 2.92 -33.11 -0.66
CA LEU A 67 1.84 -34.12 -0.61
C LEU A 67 1.25 -34.38 -2.00
N ILE A 68 0.99 -33.31 -2.78
CA ILE A 68 0.46 -33.44 -4.16
C ILE A 68 1.46 -34.17 -5.06
N GLU A 69 2.75 -33.86 -4.94
CA GLU A 69 3.84 -34.53 -5.67
C GLU A 69 4.17 -35.94 -5.11
N LYS A 70 3.43 -36.40 -4.08
CA LYS A 70 3.65 -37.70 -3.42
C LYS A 70 5.05 -37.89 -2.84
N LEU A 71 5.70 -36.79 -2.46
CA LEU A 71 7.03 -36.78 -1.83
C LEU A 71 6.96 -36.99 -0.30
N ILE A 72 5.79 -36.82 0.28
CA ILE A 72 5.47 -37.13 1.70
C ILE A 72 4.14 -37.90 1.73
N PRO A 73 3.97 -38.84 2.71
CA PRO A 73 2.77 -39.64 2.83
C PRO A 73 1.57 -38.88 3.42
N GLU A 74 1.82 -37.89 4.28
CA GLU A 74 0.81 -37.10 5.00
C GLU A 74 1.26 -35.65 5.17
N ASP A 75 0.31 -34.74 5.40
CA ASP A 75 0.62 -33.32 5.63
C ASP A 75 0.94 -33.05 7.12
N PRO A 76 2.21 -32.81 7.50
CA PRO A 76 2.58 -32.54 8.89
C PRO A 76 2.00 -31.21 9.44
N THR A 77 1.37 -30.42 8.58
CA THR A 77 0.78 -29.11 8.94
C THR A 77 -0.75 -29.15 9.08
N GLU A 78 -1.41 -30.30 8.89
CA GLU A 78 -2.87 -30.42 8.80
C GLU A 78 -3.61 -29.70 9.95
N ASN A 79 -3.22 -29.94 11.19
CA ASN A 79 -3.83 -29.33 12.38
C ASN A 79 -3.02 -28.16 12.97
N LEU A 80 -2.14 -27.55 12.19
CA LEU A 80 -1.34 -26.43 12.65
C LEU A 80 -2.20 -25.15 12.67
N GLN A 81 -2.48 -24.62 13.85
CA GLN A 81 -3.22 -23.37 14.00
C GLN A 81 -2.27 -22.18 13.91
N SER A 82 -2.68 -21.17 13.16
CA SER A 82 -1.97 -19.88 13.18
C SER A 82 -2.29 -19.13 14.48
N PRO A 83 -1.31 -18.48 15.12
CA PRO A 83 -1.58 -17.64 16.27
C PRO A 83 -2.68 -16.63 15.96
N LYS A 84 -3.64 -16.46 16.88
CA LYS A 84 -4.67 -15.43 16.73
C LYS A 84 -3.97 -14.06 16.69
N LYS A 85 -4.08 -13.38 15.57
CA LYS A 85 -3.68 -11.99 15.47
C LYS A 85 -4.66 -11.17 16.31
N TRP A 86 -4.17 -10.54 17.36
CA TRP A 86 -4.90 -9.42 17.93
C TRP A 86 -4.85 -8.30 16.91
N GLU A 87 -5.81 -8.28 16.01
CA GLU A 87 -5.96 -7.17 15.09
C GLU A 87 -6.44 -5.97 15.91
N ARG A 88 -5.49 -5.12 16.30
CA ARG A 88 -5.86 -3.74 16.55
C ARG A 88 -6.37 -3.22 15.21
N LEU A 89 -7.69 -3.13 15.08
CA LEU A 89 -8.29 -2.44 13.93
C LEU A 89 -7.60 -1.08 13.86
N PRO A 90 -6.89 -0.76 12.78
CA PRO A 90 -6.24 0.52 12.66
C PRO A 90 -7.36 1.56 12.76
N LYS A 91 -7.34 2.39 13.81
CA LYS A 91 -8.31 3.45 13.95
C LYS A 91 -8.13 4.42 12.79
N ALA A 92 -9.18 4.66 12.04
CA ALA A 92 -9.19 5.75 11.07
C ALA A 92 -8.93 7.05 11.82
N LEU A 93 -8.16 7.95 11.20
CA LEU A 93 -8.03 9.30 11.74
C LEU A 93 -9.35 10.04 11.55
N SER A 94 -9.70 10.91 12.47
CA SER A 94 -10.84 11.81 12.28
C SER A 94 -10.59 12.78 11.11
N VAL A 95 -11.65 13.34 10.54
CA VAL A 95 -11.54 14.38 9.49
C VAL A 95 -10.69 15.56 9.97
N GLY A 96 -10.82 15.95 11.26
CA GLY A 96 -10.02 17.00 11.88
C GLY A 96 -8.54 16.66 11.90
N GLN A 97 -8.16 15.49 12.41
CA GLN A 97 -6.78 15.00 12.43
C GLN A 97 -6.20 14.91 11.01
N MET A 98 -6.99 14.42 10.04
CA MET A 98 -6.52 14.34 8.67
C MET A 98 -6.30 15.71 8.04
N LYS A 99 -7.14 16.71 8.36
CA LYS A 99 -6.93 18.12 7.96
C LYS A 99 -5.64 18.68 8.56
N GLU A 100 -5.36 18.41 9.82
CA GLU A 100 -4.14 18.83 10.52
C GLU A 100 -2.89 18.22 9.88
N VAL A 101 -2.89 16.92 9.62
CA VAL A 101 -1.80 16.22 8.93
C VAL A 101 -1.51 16.83 7.56
N LEU A 102 -2.55 17.11 6.77
CA LEU A 102 -2.41 17.72 5.45
C LEU A 102 -1.91 19.18 5.56
N SER A 103 -2.36 19.95 6.53
CA SER A 103 -1.94 21.34 6.74
C SER A 103 -0.48 21.42 7.17
N SER A 104 -0.06 20.60 8.12
CA SER A 104 1.33 20.53 8.59
C SER A 104 2.29 20.07 7.48
N SER A 105 1.85 19.17 6.61
CA SER A 105 2.64 18.76 5.45
C SER A 105 2.74 19.85 4.38
N SER A 106 1.82 20.83 4.39
CA SER A 106 1.67 21.85 3.35
C SER A 106 2.48 23.10 3.59
N ASN A 107 2.93 23.34 4.81
CA ASN A 107 3.60 24.57 5.20
C ASN A 107 5.06 24.32 5.63
N PRO A 108 6.01 24.27 4.69
CA PRO A 108 7.42 24.30 5.04
C PRO A 108 7.76 25.72 5.51
N GLN A 109 7.57 25.98 6.82
CA GLN A 109 7.94 27.26 7.42
C GLN A 109 9.39 27.62 7.06
N GLY A 110 9.60 28.72 6.38
CA GLY A 110 10.91 29.32 6.17
C GLY A 110 11.79 28.78 5.06
N LEU A 111 11.40 27.75 4.31
CA LEU A 111 12.22 27.22 3.22
C LEU A 111 11.82 27.84 1.88
N GLY A 112 12.75 28.59 1.28
CA GLY A 112 12.55 29.27 0.01
C GLY A 112 11.95 28.33 -1.06
N LYS A 113 10.91 28.78 -1.74
CA LYS A 113 10.20 28.06 -2.81
C LYS A 113 11.14 27.50 -3.90
N ARG A 114 12.36 28.01 -4.01
CA ARG A 114 13.37 27.70 -5.07
C ARG A 114 14.54 26.87 -4.51
N SER A 115 14.28 25.86 -3.71
CA SER A 115 15.31 24.94 -3.23
C SER A 115 14.93 23.49 -3.49
N ILE A 116 15.92 22.61 -3.64
CA ILE A 116 15.70 21.16 -3.75
C ILE A 116 14.93 20.63 -2.55
N HIS A 117 15.27 21.12 -1.36
CA HIS A 117 14.60 20.71 -0.13
C HIS A 117 13.12 21.12 -0.12
N GLY A 118 12.82 22.37 -0.50
CA GLY A 118 11.45 22.84 -0.67
C GLY A 118 10.66 22.02 -1.71
N ALA A 119 11.31 21.69 -2.83
CA ALA A 119 10.71 20.83 -3.85
C ALA A 119 10.39 19.41 -3.34
N LEU A 120 11.26 18.82 -2.50
CA LEU A 120 11.02 17.52 -1.87
C LEU A 120 9.85 17.57 -0.88
N LEU A 121 9.77 18.61 -0.07
CA LEU A 121 8.68 18.79 0.90
C LEU A 121 7.34 18.99 0.17
N PHE A 122 7.30 19.83 -0.85
CA PHE A 122 6.09 20.06 -1.63
C PHE A 122 5.63 18.78 -2.36
N ARG A 123 6.57 18.03 -2.95
CA ARG A 123 6.27 16.70 -3.52
C ARG A 123 5.62 15.79 -2.49
N ASN A 124 6.22 15.67 -1.31
CA ASN A 124 5.73 14.78 -0.25
C ASN A 124 4.31 15.16 0.19
N SER A 125 4.05 16.45 0.30
CA SER A 125 2.73 16.98 0.61
C SER A 125 1.72 16.71 -0.50
N ALA A 126 2.07 16.92 -1.77
CA ALA A 126 1.20 16.59 -2.91
C ALA A 126 0.91 15.08 -2.98
N MET A 127 1.91 14.24 -2.68
CA MET A 127 1.72 12.79 -2.61
C MET A 127 0.76 12.39 -1.49
N LEU A 128 0.88 12.99 -0.30
CA LEU A 128 0.01 12.70 0.83
C LEU A 128 -1.43 13.15 0.56
N GLU A 129 -1.60 14.32 -0.04
CA GLU A 129 -2.91 14.84 -0.41
C GLU A 129 -3.58 13.96 -1.48
N LEU A 130 -2.83 13.53 -2.50
CA LEU A 130 -3.33 12.60 -3.50
C LEU A 130 -3.67 11.24 -2.90
N LEU A 131 -2.85 10.71 -1.99
CA LEU A 131 -3.11 9.45 -1.30
C LEU A 131 -4.44 9.49 -0.54
N TYR A 132 -4.69 10.58 0.20
CA TYR A 132 -5.93 10.75 0.96
C TYR A 132 -7.13 11.01 0.05
N SER A 133 -6.98 11.85 -0.98
CA SER A 133 -8.08 12.17 -1.90
C SER A 133 -8.52 10.98 -2.75
N SER A 134 -7.64 10.03 -3.05
CA SER A 134 -7.93 8.92 -3.96
C SER A 134 -7.89 7.54 -3.30
N GLY A 135 -7.47 7.44 -2.05
CA GLY A 135 -7.35 6.16 -1.34
C GLY A 135 -6.46 5.14 -2.04
N LEU A 136 -5.47 5.56 -2.81
CA LEU A 136 -4.54 4.68 -3.53
C LEU A 136 -3.73 3.79 -2.58
N ARG A 137 -3.25 2.64 -3.08
CA ARG A 137 -2.17 1.92 -2.40
C ARG A 137 -0.85 2.67 -2.59
N VAL A 138 0.04 2.62 -1.60
CA VAL A 138 1.35 3.28 -1.73
C VAL A 138 2.14 2.81 -2.95
N SER A 139 2.02 1.54 -3.32
CA SER A 139 2.68 0.99 -4.52
C SER A 139 2.13 1.55 -5.83
N GLU A 140 0.87 1.94 -5.85
CA GLU A 140 0.22 2.59 -6.99
C GLU A 140 0.65 4.06 -7.05
N LEU A 141 0.56 4.78 -5.93
CA LEU A 141 0.95 6.18 -5.84
C LEU A 141 2.39 6.45 -6.30
N VAL A 142 3.36 5.65 -5.83
CA VAL A 142 4.78 5.87 -6.17
C VAL A 142 5.11 5.52 -7.62
N LYS A 143 4.30 4.69 -8.27
CA LYS A 143 4.46 4.29 -9.67
C LYS A 143 3.60 5.08 -10.64
N LEU A 144 2.81 6.04 -10.15
CA LEU A 144 1.93 6.84 -10.99
C LEU A 144 2.73 7.59 -12.06
N ARG A 145 2.26 7.57 -13.29
CA ARG A 145 2.86 8.27 -14.43
C ARG A 145 2.10 9.56 -14.72
N LEU A 146 2.71 10.43 -15.49
CA LEU A 146 2.06 11.67 -15.96
C LEU A 146 0.80 11.39 -16.79
N ALA A 147 0.82 10.32 -17.59
CA ALA A 147 -0.32 9.89 -18.40
C ALA A 147 -1.49 9.29 -17.58
N ASP A 148 -1.26 8.96 -16.31
CA ASP A 148 -2.27 8.32 -15.47
C ASP A 148 -3.19 9.34 -14.79
N ILE A 149 -2.89 10.63 -14.81
CA ILE A 149 -3.71 11.67 -14.20
C ILE A 149 -4.39 12.52 -15.28
N SER A 150 -5.71 12.67 -15.15
CA SER A 150 -6.50 13.56 -15.99
C SER A 150 -6.92 14.78 -15.18
N PHE A 151 -6.32 15.93 -15.48
CA PHE A 151 -6.66 17.20 -14.80
C PHE A 151 -8.03 17.72 -15.21
N GLU A 152 -8.42 17.55 -16.46
CA GLU A 152 -9.73 17.94 -16.98
C GLU A 152 -10.82 16.97 -16.50
N GLY A 153 -10.57 15.66 -16.58
CA GLY A 153 -11.49 14.63 -16.15
C GLY A 153 -11.65 14.54 -14.63
N GLY A 154 -10.69 15.04 -13.85
CA GLY A 154 -10.75 15.00 -12.38
C GLY A 154 -10.51 13.62 -11.80
N PHE A 155 -9.63 12.81 -12.38
CA PHE A 155 -9.38 11.44 -11.93
C PHE A 155 -7.94 10.96 -12.14
N VAL A 156 -7.61 9.86 -11.46
CA VAL A 156 -6.42 9.05 -11.75
C VAL A 156 -6.81 7.67 -12.24
N ARG A 157 -6.09 7.16 -13.24
CA ARG A 157 -6.21 5.80 -13.77
C ARG A 157 -5.16 4.92 -13.13
N ILE A 158 -5.55 3.76 -12.63
CA ILE A 158 -4.68 2.82 -11.91
C ILE A 158 -4.78 1.46 -12.57
N VAL A 159 -3.64 0.91 -12.94
CA VAL A 159 -3.52 -0.47 -13.40
C VAL A 159 -3.21 -1.35 -12.18
N GLY A 160 -4.13 -2.24 -11.85
CA GLY A 160 -4.03 -3.17 -10.74
C GLY A 160 -3.44 -4.53 -11.12
N LYS A 161 -3.56 -5.51 -10.23
CA LYS A 161 -3.12 -6.89 -10.47
C LYS A 161 -3.93 -7.52 -11.62
N GLY A 162 -3.24 -8.17 -12.56
CA GLY A 162 -3.87 -8.79 -13.73
C GLY A 162 -4.31 -7.78 -14.79
N SER A 163 -3.61 -6.65 -14.90
CA SER A 163 -3.89 -5.57 -15.87
C SER A 163 -5.31 -4.99 -15.78
N LYS A 164 -6.00 -5.20 -14.66
CA LYS A 164 -7.32 -4.59 -14.43
C LYS A 164 -7.15 -3.10 -14.13
N GLU A 165 -7.76 -2.29 -14.97
CA GLU A 165 -7.75 -0.83 -14.77
C GLU A 165 -8.91 -0.41 -13.87
N ARG A 166 -8.67 0.62 -13.08
CA ARG A 166 -9.72 1.36 -12.39
C ARG A 166 -9.44 2.85 -12.41
N VAL A 167 -10.49 3.62 -12.34
CA VAL A 167 -10.42 5.07 -12.29
C VAL A 167 -10.92 5.54 -10.93
N VAL A 168 -10.18 6.45 -10.30
CA VAL A 168 -10.51 7.01 -9.00
C VAL A 168 -10.63 8.52 -9.12
N PRO A 169 -11.76 9.12 -8.73
CA PRO A 169 -11.91 10.58 -8.70
C PRO A 169 -10.88 11.22 -7.78
N VAL A 170 -10.51 12.45 -8.09
CA VAL A 170 -9.60 13.27 -7.30
C VAL A 170 -10.20 14.66 -7.13
N SER A 171 -10.14 15.23 -5.93
CA SER A 171 -10.69 16.54 -5.66
C SER A 171 -9.95 17.64 -6.45
N ARG A 172 -10.67 18.69 -6.81
CA ARG A 172 -10.12 19.85 -7.53
C ARG A 172 -8.92 20.44 -6.82
N ARG A 173 -9.01 20.61 -5.52
CA ARG A 173 -7.92 21.13 -4.66
C ARG A 173 -6.66 20.26 -4.76
N THR A 174 -6.81 18.94 -4.75
CA THR A 174 -5.69 18.00 -4.89
C THR A 174 -5.06 18.10 -6.28
N LEU A 175 -5.88 18.20 -7.33
CA LEU A 175 -5.39 18.38 -8.69
C LEU A 175 -4.60 19.68 -8.86
N GLU A 176 -5.08 20.77 -8.31
CA GLU A 176 -4.38 22.08 -8.30
C GLU A 176 -3.03 21.95 -7.58
N ARG A 177 -2.99 21.25 -6.44
CA ARG A 177 -1.74 21.00 -5.74
C ARG A 177 -0.75 20.16 -6.53
N VAL A 178 -1.21 19.10 -7.19
CA VAL A 178 -0.38 18.28 -8.08
C VAL A 178 0.09 19.10 -9.28
N LYS A 179 -0.76 19.95 -9.85
CA LYS A 179 -0.39 20.86 -10.95
C LYS A 179 0.71 21.84 -10.53
N ASN A 180 0.57 22.46 -9.35
CA ASN A 180 1.61 23.34 -8.81
C ASN A 180 2.92 22.58 -8.57
N TYR A 181 2.86 21.33 -8.07
CA TYR A 181 4.05 20.50 -7.99
C TYR A 181 4.72 20.28 -9.35
N LEU A 182 3.95 19.96 -10.38
CA LEU A 182 4.46 19.70 -11.72
C LEU A 182 5.12 20.93 -12.35
N CYS A 183 4.50 22.10 -12.19
CA CYS A 183 4.96 23.34 -12.82
C CYS A 183 6.13 23.98 -12.06
N ASP A 184 6.02 24.06 -10.72
CA ASP A 184 6.91 24.92 -9.92
C ASP A 184 8.04 24.14 -9.24
N PHE A 185 7.83 22.86 -8.91
CA PHE A 185 8.75 22.12 -8.03
C PHE A 185 9.40 20.90 -8.68
N ARG A 186 8.68 20.18 -9.51
CA ARG A 186 9.19 18.97 -10.19
C ARG A 186 10.40 19.28 -11.09
N PRO A 187 10.46 20.40 -11.85
CA PRO A 187 11.64 20.73 -12.64
C PRO A 187 12.92 20.86 -11.82
N TRP A 188 12.84 21.37 -10.58
CA TRP A 188 13.98 21.45 -9.66
C TRP A 188 14.54 20.09 -9.28
N LEU A 189 13.67 19.08 -9.14
CA LEU A 189 14.08 17.70 -8.82
C LEU A 189 14.67 17.01 -10.04
N LEU A 190 14.12 17.23 -11.21
CA LEU A 190 14.57 16.61 -12.46
C LEU A 190 15.88 17.21 -12.95
N ARG A 191 16.08 18.51 -12.74
CA ARG A 191 17.20 19.27 -13.27
C ARG A 191 17.32 19.05 -14.81
N LYS A 192 17.50 18.84 -15.67
CA LYS A 192 17.55 18.53 -17.11
C LYS A 192 17.21 17.08 -17.47
N ARG A 193 16.77 16.24 -16.50
CA ARG A 193 16.41 14.85 -16.77
C ARG A 193 14.95 14.71 -17.17
N ALA A 194 14.65 13.76 -18.04
CA ALA A 194 13.27 13.35 -18.34
C ALA A 194 12.82 12.24 -17.39
N SER A 195 11.54 12.19 -17.08
CA SER A 195 10.92 11.10 -16.33
C SER A 195 9.43 11.02 -16.66
N GLU A 196 8.92 9.83 -16.86
CA GLU A 196 7.49 9.58 -17.05
C GLU A 196 6.70 9.58 -15.74
N TYR A 197 7.39 9.38 -14.61
CA TYR A 197 6.74 9.30 -13.31
C TYR A 197 6.20 10.65 -12.84
N LEU A 198 5.01 10.63 -12.24
CA LEU A 198 4.39 11.82 -11.67
C LEU A 198 5.26 12.39 -10.54
N PHE A 199 5.60 11.55 -9.55
CA PHE A 199 6.40 11.92 -8.39
C PHE A 199 7.82 11.36 -8.49
N VAL A 200 8.80 12.25 -8.54
CA VAL A 200 10.19 11.89 -8.81
C VAL A 200 11.11 12.18 -7.62
N THR A 201 12.19 11.41 -7.53
CA THR A 201 13.34 11.72 -6.69
C THR A 201 14.27 12.73 -7.39
N GLY A 202 15.24 13.28 -6.69
CA GLY A 202 16.28 14.14 -7.30
C GLY A 202 17.14 13.45 -8.38
N ARG A 203 16.93 12.13 -8.61
CA ARG A 203 17.57 11.35 -9.67
C ARG A 203 16.63 11.09 -10.88
N GLY A 204 15.40 11.61 -10.84
CA GLY A 204 14.38 11.36 -11.87
C GLY A 204 13.67 10.01 -11.78
N ALA A 205 14.09 9.14 -10.85
CA ALA A 205 13.44 7.85 -10.58
C ALA A 205 12.19 8.01 -9.68
N PRO A 206 11.25 7.05 -9.68
CA PRO A 206 10.13 7.07 -8.76
C PRO A 206 10.61 6.93 -7.30
N MET A 207 9.82 7.44 -6.36
CA MET A 207 10.10 7.25 -4.94
C MET A 207 9.86 5.79 -4.55
N THR A 208 10.69 5.24 -3.64
CA THR A 208 10.44 3.90 -3.08
C THR A 208 9.29 3.94 -2.07
N ARG A 209 8.55 2.82 -1.97
CA ARG A 209 7.49 2.65 -0.96
C ARG A 209 8.00 2.89 0.47
N GLN A 210 9.19 2.38 0.78
CA GLN A 210 9.82 2.52 2.08
C GLN A 210 10.12 3.99 2.40
N ARG A 211 10.66 4.75 1.44
CA ARG A 211 10.94 6.17 1.66
C ARG A 211 9.68 6.99 1.88
N PHE A 212 8.62 6.73 1.13
CA PHE A 212 7.33 7.40 1.34
C PHE A 212 6.73 7.04 2.70
N TRP A 213 6.81 5.78 3.10
CA TRP A 213 6.37 5.32 4.42
C TRP A 213 7.12 6.02 5.56
N GLN A 214 8.45 6.14 5.46
CA GLN A 214 9.27 6.91 6.41
C GLN A 214 8.84 8.37 6.48
N THR A 215 8.55 8.99 5.34
CA THR A 215 8.08 10.37 5.25
C THR A 215 6.75 10.56 5.97
N ILE A 216 5.78 9.67 5.74
CA ILE A 216 4.47 9.72 6.41
C ILE A 216 4.62 9.50 7.91
N LYS A 217 5.44 8.56 8.35
CA LYS A 217 5.73 8.36 9.78
C LYS A 217 6.34 9.59 10.44
N ALA A 218 7.22 10.30 9.74
CA ALA A 218 7.81 11.53 10.27
C ALA A 218 6.75 12.61 10.50
N TYR A 219 5.79 12.78 9.57
CA TYR A 219 4.65 13.69 9.79
C TYR A 219 3.79 13.27 10.98
N GLY A 220 3.48 11.97 11.10
CA GLY A 220 2.74 11.45 12.24
C GLY A 220 3.44 11.72 13.57
N LYS A 221 4.76 11.50 13.62
CA LYS A 221 5.57 11.76 14.83
C LYS A 221 5.53 13.22 15.26
N LEU A 222 5.58 14.16 14.33
CA LEU A 222 5.50 15.60 14.61
C LEU A 222 4.16 16.01 15.25
N LEU A 223 3.09 15.27 14.96
CA LEU A 223 1.74 15.54 15.45
C LEU A 223 1.31 14.61 16.60
N GLY A 224 2.18 13.71 17.06
CA GLY A 224 1.82 12.70 18.05
C GLY A 224 0.78 11.67 17.57
N ILE A 225 0.68 11.48 16.25
CA ILE A 225 -0.33 10.61 15.61
C ILE A 225 0.36 9.37 15.00
N GLU A 226 -0.21 8.18 15.20
CA GLU A 226 0.24 6.99 14.51
C GLU A 226 -0.23 7.00 13.05
N LEU A 227 0.63 7.47 12.15
CA LEU A 227 0.34 7.68 10.75
C LEU A 227 1.09 6.68 9.87
N SER A 228 0.36 6.07 8.95
CA SER A 228 0.90 5.17 7.93
C SER A 228 0.12 5.33 6.61
N PRO A 229 0.64 4.89 5.45
CA PRO A 229 -0.12 4.90 4.22
C PRO A 229 -1.42 4.08 4.30
N HIS A 230 -1.43 2.99 5.08
CA HIS A 230 -2.63 2.19 5.32
C HIS A 230 -3.65 2.95 6.17
N THR A 231 -3.20 3.66 7.20
CA THR A 231 -4.08 4.50 8.02
C THR A 231 -4.73 5.60 7.19
N VAL A 232 -3.98 6.29 6.32
CA VAL A 232 -4.52 7.32 5.41
C VAL A 232 -5.56 6.74 4.46
N ARG A 233 -5.28 5.59 3.82
CA ARG A 233 -6.24 4.93 2.95
C ARG A 233 -7.46 4.42 3.70
N HIS A 234 -7.30 3.93 4.92
CA HIS A 234 -8.41 3.52 5.78
C HIS A 234 -9.30 4.72 6.14
N SER A 235 -8.67 5.86 6.51
CA SER A 235 -9.41 7.11 6.78
C SER A 235 -10.18 7.60 5.56
N PHE A 236 -9.61 7.51 4.35
CA PHE A 236 -10.35 7.78 3.10
C PHE A 236 -11.62 6.92 2.99
N ALA A 237 -11.48 5.61 3.20
CA ALA A 237 -12.62 4.70 3.11
C ALA A 237 -13.69 4.99 4.17
N THR A 238 -13.27 5.19 5.42
CA THR A 238 -14.17 5.50 6.54
C THR A 238 -14.90 6.81 6.32
N HIS A 239 -14.20 7.88 5.94
CA HIS A 239 -14.81 9.19 5.74
C HIS A 239 -15.82 9.22 4.58
N LEU A 240 -15.57 8.46 3.52
CA LEU A 240 -16.56 8.32 2.44
C LEU A 240 -17.81 7.59 2.92
N LEU A 241 -17.67 6.51 3.70
CA LEU A 241 -18.81 5.78 4.26
C LEU A 241 -19.59 6.62 5.28
N GLU A 242 -18.90 7.31 6.18
CA GLU A 242 -19.50 8.25 7.14
C GLU A 242 -20.22 9.42 6.45
N GLY A 243 -19.69 9.84 5.29
CA GLY A 243 -20.34 10.81 4.42
C GLY A 243 -21.58 10.28 3.69
N GLY A 244 -21.84 8.96 3.74
CA GLY A 244 -23.00 8.33 3.12
C GLY A 244 -22.76 7.65 1.76
N ALA A 245 -21.48 7.50 1.35
CA ALA A 245 -21.16 6.76 0.13
C ALA A 245 -21.53 5.28 0.24
N ASP A 246 -22.08 4.71 -0.84
CA ASP A 246 -22.41 3.29 -0.87
C ASP A 246 -21.14 2.40 -0.92
N LEU A 247 -21.19 1.25 -0.23
CA LEU A 247 -20.07 0.33 -0.12
C LEU A 247 -19.60 -0.19 -1.48
N ARG A 248 -20.49 -0.37 -2.45
CA ARG A 248 -20.17 -0.87 -3.79
C ARG A 248 -19.34 0.14 -4.59
N SER A 249 -19.70 1.43 -4.51
CA SER A 249 -18.90 2.50 -5.10
C SER A 249 -17.51 2.60 -4.45
N LEU A 250 -17.44 2.49 -3.13
CA LEU A 250 -16.17 2.47 -2.40
C LEU A 250 -15.29 1.28 -2.81
N GLN A 251 -15.84 0.07 -2.89
CA GLN A 251 -15.12 -1.13 -3.33
C GLN A 251 -14.55 -0.96 -4.75
N LYS A 252 -15.31 -0.35 -5.67
CA LYS A 252 -14.84 -0.04 -7.03
C LYS A 252 -13.65 0.94 -7.00
N MET A 253 -13.72 2.02 -6.22
CA MET A 253 -12.61 2.98 -6.08
C MET A 253 -11.36 2.33 -5.48
N LEU A 254 -11.53 1.49 -4.47
CA LEU A 254 -10.42 0.83 -3.77
C LEU A 254 -9.82 -0.35 -4.54
N GLY A 255 -10.53 -0.93 -5.51
CA GLY A 255 -10.06 -2.08 -6.29
C GLY A 255 -9.96 -3.35 -5.44
N HIS A 256 -11.02 -3.71 -4.70
CA HIS A 256 -11.15 -4.98 -4.02
C HIS A 256 -11.50 -6.07 -5.05
N SER A 257 -10.79 -7.20 -5.01
CA SER A 257 -10.73 -8.22 -6.08
C SER A 257 -11.91 -9.19 -6.11
N ASP A 258 -12.82 -9.15 -5.15
CA ASP A 258 -13.89 -10.15 -5.01
C ASP A 258 -15.13 -9.94 -5.88
N ILE A 259 -15.15 -8.91 -6.72
CA ILE A 259 -16.20 -8.77 -7.72
C ILE A 259 -15.62 -9.09 -9.08
N SER A 260 -15.76 -10.35 -9.46
CA SER A 260 -15.44 -10.89 -10.80
C SER A 260 -16.29 -10.19 -11.84
N THR A 261 -15.78 -9.13 -12.45
CA THR A 261 -16.11 -8.77 -13.83
C THR A 261 -15.13 -7.69 -14.29
N THR A 262 -14.54 -7.89 -15.44
CA THR A 262 -13.90 -6.84 -16.24
C THR A 262 -15.03 -5.88 -16.66
N GLN A 263 -15.42 -4.98 -15.77
CA GLN A 263 -16.40 -3.95 -16.10
C GLN A 263 -15.65 -2.88 -16.91
N ILE A 264 -15.98 -2.81 -18.18
CA ILE A 264 -15.69 -1.66 -19.04
C ILE A 264 -16.26 -0.44 -18.29
N TYR A 265 -15.39 0.49 -17.88
CA TYR A 265 -15.82 1.74 -17.26
C TYR A 265 -16.54 2.58 -18.31
N THR A 266 -17.86 2.45 -18.37
CA THR A 266 -18.69 3.29 -19.22
C THR A 266 -18.71 4.72 -18.65
N LYS A 267 -18.96 5.72 -19.50
CA LYS A 267 -19.09 7.11 -19.08
C LYS A 267 -20.10 7.25 -17.92
N VAL A 268 -21.22 6.54 -17.99
CA VAL A 268 -22.29 6.53 -16.94
C VAL A 268 -21.76 6.01 -15.60
N THR A 269 -20.93 4.96 -15.60
CA THR A 269 -20.34 4.44 -14.36
C THR A 269 -19.35 5.44 -13.75
N MET A 270 -18.61 6.16 -14.58
CA MET A 270 -17.64 7.18 -14.15
C MET A 270 -18.35 8.39 -13.54
N ASP A 271 -19.40 8.88 -14.15
CA ASP A 271 -20.16 10.03 -13.66
C ASP A 271 -20.81 9.70 -12.31
N ARG A 272 -21.33 8.48 -12.14
CA ARG A 272 -21.88 8.02 -10.86
C ARG A 272 -20.81 7.96 -9.76
N ILE A 273 -19.65 7.38 -10.03
CA ILE A 273 -18.53 7.29 -9.06
C ILE A 273 -18.06 8.70 -8.68
N LYS A 274 -17.94 9.59 -9.68
CA LYS A 274 -17.54 10.98 -9.46
C LYS A 274 -18.56 11.73 -8.61
N LYS A 275 -19.86 11.55 -8.86
CA LYS A 275 -20.94 12.14 -8.07
C LYS A 275 -20.86 11.66 -6.61
N VAL A 276 -20.80 10.35 -6.37
CA VAL A 276 -20.67 9.79 -5.01
C VAL A 276 -19.41 10.35 -4.31
N TYR A 277 -18.31 10.50 -5.01
CA TYR A 277 -17.10 11.08 -4.44
C TYR A 277 -17.30 12.56 -4.06
N LEU A 278 -17.87 13.37 -4.95
CA LEU A 278 -18.09 14.81 -4.73
C LEU A 278 -19.09 15.06 -3.60
N ASP A 279 -20.13 14.23 -3.48
CA ASP A 279 -21.17 14.39 -2.46
C ASP A 279 -20.69 13.96 -1.05
N HIS A 280 -19.71 13.05 -0.95
CA HIS A 280 -19.40 12.37 0.30
C HIS A 280 -17.95 12.48 0.78
N HIS A 281 -17.01 12.96 -0.03
CA HIS A 281 -15.63 13.08 0.40
C HIS A 281 -15.34 14.42 1.07
N PRO A 282 -14.74 14.48 2.29
CA PRO A 282 -14.52 15.74 3.05
C PRO A 282 -13.63 16.78 2.36
N ARG A 283 -12.99 16.41 1.26
CA ARG A 283 -12.06 17.26 0.46
C ARG A 283 -12.49 17.36 -1.01
N ALA A 284 -13.72 16.96 -1.35
CA ALA A 284 -14.25 17.06 -2.71
C ALA A 284 -14.37 18.51 -3.19
#